data_e5815e6bbb28d8c6578db98eb8b313f7
#
_entry.id   e5815e6bbb28d8c6578db98eb8b313f7
#
_cell.length_a   1.000
_cell.length_b   1.000
_cell.length_c   1.000
_cell.angle_alpha   90.00
_cell.angle_beta   90.00
_cell.angle_gamma   90.00
#
_symmetry.space_group_name_H-M   'P 1'
#
loop_
_entity.id
_entity.type
_entity.pdbx_description
1 polymer ?
#
loop_
_entity_poly.entity_id
_entity_poly.type
_entity_poly.pdbx_seq_one_letter_code
_entity_poly.pdbx_strand_id
1 'polypeptide(L)'
;MADTDSPLITGKDQLVAFHASGARAPQDWRIGTEHEKFGFRLDDLRPPAYEGEQGIGALLKGLTRFGWQPVEEGGNIIALLRDDASITLEPAGQFELSGAQLENIHQTCKETNQHLAEVKAVGDELGIGFLGMGFQPKWARSDMPWMPKGRYKIMREYMPKVGTLGLDMMTRTCTVQTNLDFENEADMVKKFRVSLALQPVATALFADSPFTEGKPNGYLSYRSHIWTDTDPDRTGMLDFVFEDGFGFERYVDYLLDVPMYFAYRDKKYIDCAGLSFRDFLNGKLAPLPGELPTLADWSDHMTTAFPEVRLKKYLEMRGADGGPWRRLCALPAFWFGLLYDTEALDAAWDLVKDFSMAERNQLRDGVPKQGLKLPFRNSSMRELAIEALKISALGLKNRRRLNRHGDDEALFLHPLMEIALANETPAERKLALYHGVWNGDIDQIFKQFAY
;
A
#
# COMPACT_ATOMS: atom_id res chain seq x y z
N MET A 1 7.77 -13.19 -11.31
CA MET A 1 7.80 -14.64 -11.63
C MET A 1 9.25 -15.10 -11.54
N ALA A 2 9.55 -16.09 -10.70
CA ALA A 2 10.89 -16.58 -10.54
C ALA A 2 11.40 -17.10 -11.89
N ASP A 3 12.42 -16.45 -12.40
CA ASP A 3 13.13 -16.86 -13.61
C ASP A 3 14.08 -17.99 -13.22
N THR A 4 14.00 -19.14 -13.89
CA THR A 4 14.89 -20.28 -13.64
C THR A 4 16.36 -19.92 -13.89
N ASP A 5 16.63 -18.80 -14.58
CA ASP A 5 17.98 -18.27 -14.83
C ASP A 5 18.47 -17.30 -13.74
N SER A 6 17.68 -17.05 -12.68
CA SER A 6 18.06 -16.16 -11.58
C SER A 6 19.22 -16.77 -10.76
N PRO A 7 20.24 -15.97 -10.37
CA PRO A 7 21.39 -16.47 -9.63
C PRO A 7 21.02 -17.15 -8.31
N LEU A 8 21.69 -18.28 -8.01
CA LEU A 8 21.58 -18.94 -6.71
C LEU A 8 22.12 -18.04 -5.59
N ILE A 9 21.48 -18.10 -4.43
CA ILE A 9 21.95 -17.43 -3.23
C ILE A 9 22.96 -18.35 -2.54
N THR A 10 24.20 -17.89 -2.40
CA THR A 10 25.29 -18.61 -1.75
C THR A 10 25.67 -18.05 -0.39
N GLY A 11 25.13 -16.88 -0.01
CA GLY A 11 25.40 -16.27 1.28
C GLY A 11 24.55 -15.01 1.54
N LYS A 12 24.49 -14.61 2.80
CA LYS A 12 23.74 -13.43 3.27
C LYS A 12 24.19 -12.13 2.59
N ASP A 13 25.49 -12.01 2.25
CA ASP A 13 26.05 -10.82 1.62
C ASP A 13 25.36 -10.49 0.27
N GLN A 14 24.91 -11.50 -0.48
CA GLN A 14 24.14 -11.30 -1.71
C GLN A 14 22.78 -10.69 -1.44
N LEU A 15 22.14 -11.04 -0.31
CA LEU A 15 20.84 -10.49 0.10
C LEU A 15 21.00 -9.03 0.52
N VAL A 16 22.05 -8.71 1.26
CA VAL A 16 22.41 -7.33 1.62
C VAL A 16 22.69 -6.51 0.36
N ALA A 17 23.52 -7.04 -0.55
CA ALA A 17 23.83 -6.41 -1.83
C ALA A 17 22.59 -6.20 -2.70
N PHE A 18 21.61 -7.09 -2.64
CA PHE A 18 20.32 -6.94 -3.34
C PHE A 18 19.60 -5.65 -2.93
N HIS A 19 19.47 -5.39 -1.62
CA HIS A 19 18.87 -4.15 -1.12
C HIS A 19 19.75 -2.93 -1.44
N ALA A 20 21.05 -3.03 -1.18
CA ALA A 20 22.00 -1.95 -1.48
C ALA A 20 22.02 -1.55 -2.96
N SER A 21 21.75 -2.49 -3.89
CA SER A 21 21.66 -2.20 -5.33
C SER A 21 20.50 -1.30 -5.73
N GLY A 22 19.59 -0.99 -4.79
CA GLY A 22 18.54 0.00 -4.98
C GLY A 22 19.00 1.46 -4.82
N ALA A 23 20.21 1.66 -4.27
CA ALA A 23 20.76 3.01 -4.07
C ALA A 23 20.93 3.73 -5.41
N ARG A 24 20.48 4.99 -5.48
CA ARG A 24 20.53 5.85 -6.67
C ARG A 24 20.94 7.27 -6.28
N ALA A 25 21.69 7.93 -7.15
CA ALA A 25 22.00 9.34 -6.96
C ALA A 25 20.71 10.21 -6.97
N PRO A 26 20.67 11.31 -6.20
CA PRO A 26 19.44 12.10 -6.03
C PRO A 26 18.78 12.58 -7.35
N GLN A 27 19.56 12.86 -8.38
CA GLN A 27 19.04 13.26 -9.70
C GLN A 27 18.32 12.12 -10.43
N ASP A 28 18.57 10.86 -10.06
CA ASP A 28 17.99 9.67 -10.65
C ASP A 28 16.81 9.11 -9.84
N TRP A 29 16.47 9.75 -8.72
CA TRP A 29 15.36 9.33 -7.89
C TRP A 29 14.04 9.42 -8.64
N ARG A 30 13.20 8.40 -8.41
CA ARG A 30 11.88 8.28 -9.01
C ARG A 30 10.83 8.08 -7.90
N ILE A 31 9.60 8.28 -8.28
CA ILE A 31 8.43 8.00 -7.46
C ILE A 31 7.57 6.95 -8.15
N GLY A 32 7.18 5.91 -7.42
CA GLY A 32 6.13 4.99 -7.80
C GLY A 32 4.91 5.21 -6.91
N THR A 33 3.73 5.04 -7.47
CA THR A 33 2.47 5.16 -6.72
C THR A 33 1.61 3.96 -7.01
N GLU A 34 1.11 3.31 -5.96
CA GLU A 34 0.16 2.23 -6.08
C GLU A 34 -1.18 2.68 -5.50
N HIS A 35 -2.28 2.33 -6.15
CA HIS A 35 -3.61 2.58 -5.59
C HIS A 35 -4.60 1.51 -5.98
N GLU A 36 -5.34 1.08 -5.00
CA GLU A 36 -6.38 0.07 -5.08
C GLU A 36 -7.77 0.69 -5.02
N LYS A 37 -8.76 0.02 -5.61
CA LYS A 37 -10.16 0.42 -5.57
C LYS A 37 -11.07 -0.80 -5.62
N PHE A 38 -12.21 -0.69 -4.93
CA PHE A 38 -13.25 -1.72 -4.99
C PHE A 38 -14.10 -1.56 -6.25
N GLY A 39 -14.14 -2.61 -7.09
CA GLY A 39 -15.16 -2.71 -8.13
C GLY A 39 -16.52 -3.06 -7.53
N PHE A 40 -17.60 -2.53 -8.09
CA PHE A 40 -18.97 -2.91 -7.76
C PHE A 40 -19.88 -2.84 -8.99
N ARG A 41 -20.85 -3.72 -9.07
CA ARG A 41 -21.87 -3.70 -10.14
C ARG A 41 -22.85 -2.55 -9.89
N LEU A 42 -23.21 -1.83 -10.93
CA LEU A 42 -24.10 -0.68 -10.83
C LEU A 42 -25.56 -1.05 -10.54
N ASP A 43 -25.97 -2.29 -10.85
CA ASP A 43 -27.35 -2.78 -10.68
C ASP A 43 -27.67 -3.22 -9.25
N ASP A 44 -26.73 -3.87 -8.55
CA ASP A 44 -26.96 -4.45 -7.23
C ASP A 44 -25.88 -4.11 -6.18
N LEU A 45 -24.87 -3.32 -6.57
CA LEU A 45 -23.72 -2.88 -5.78
C LEU A 45 -22.81 -4.03 -5.30
N ARG A 46 -22.98 -5.27 -5.81
CA ARG A 46 -22.14 -6.41 -5.45
C ARG A 46 -20.74 -6.31 -6.04
N PRO A 47 -19.73 -6.86 -5.36
CA PRO A 47 -18.41 -7.05 -5.96
C PRO A 47 -18.53 -7.91 -7.21
N PRO A 48 -17.93 -7.53 -8.36
CA PRO A 48 -17.98 -8.33 -9.58
C PRO A 48 -17.13 -9.60 -9.40
N ALA A 49 -17.65 -10.75 -9.83
CA ALA A 49 -16.89 -11.99 -9.94
C ALA A 49 -15.76 -11.85 -11.00
N TYR A 50 -14.83 -12.80 -11.04
CA TYR A 50 -13.84 -12.81 -12.11
C TYR A 50 -14.47 -13.16 -13.46
N GLU A 51 -15.35 -14.15 -13.46
CA GLU A 51 -16.02 -14.70 -14.64
C GLU A 51 -17.24 -13.85 -15.08
N GLY A 52 -17.70 -14.10 -16.31
CA GLY A 52 -18.89 -13.48 -16.87
C GLY A 52 -18.62 -12.21 -17.66
N GLU A 53 -19.65 -11.76 -18.39
CA GLU A 53 -19.57 -10.58 -19.28
C GLU A 53 -19.37 -9.27 -18.52
N GLN A 54 -19.80 -9.20 -17.26
CA GLN A 54 -19.64 -8.07 -16.34
C GLN A 54 -18.61 -8.38 -15.24
N GLY A 55 -17.67 -9.32 -15.50
CA GLY A 55 -16.66 -9.75 -14.56
C GLY A 55 -15.35 -8.96 -14.66
N ILE A 56 -14.47 -9.17 -13.68
CA ILE A 56 -13.13 -8.57 -13.65
C ILE A 56 -12.30 -9.03 -14.85
N GLY A 57 -12.44 -10.29 -15.31
CA GLY A 57 -11.76 -10.78 -16.51
C GLY A 57 -12.17 -10.02 -17.77
N ALA A 58 -13.45 -9.68 -17.92
CA ALA A 58 -13.94 -8.85 -19.01
C ALA A 58 -13.42 -7.41 -18.93
N LEU A 59 -13.33 -6.85 -17.72
CA LEU A 59 -12.73 -5.52 -17.47
C LEU A 59 -11.27 -5.49 -17.91
N LEU A 60 -10.46 -6.46 -17.48
CA LEU A 60 -9.05 -6.55 -17.88
C LEU A 60 -8.93 -6.68 -19.41
N LYS A 61 -9.73 -7.54 -20.04
CA LYS A 61 -9.76 -7.69 -21.49
C LYS A 61 -10.14 -6.39 -22.20
N GLY A 62 -11.14 -5.65 -21.70
CA GLY A 62 -11.55 -4.37 -22.26
C GLY A 62 -10.46 -3.31 -22.23
N LEU A 63 -9.61 -3.32 -21.19
CA LEU A 63 -8.50 -2.39 -21.06
C LEU A 63 -7.36 -2.62 -22.05
N THR A 64 -7.24 -3.80 -22.66
CA THR A 64 -6.19 -4.06 -23.68
C THR A 64 -6.28 -3.12 -24.87
N ARG A 65 -7.46 -2.56 -25.18
CA ARG A 65 -7.64 -1.58 -26.25
C ARG A 65 -6.88 -0.27 -26.06
N PHE A 66 -6.44 0.01 -24.81
CA PHE A 66 -5.62 1.17 -24.47
C PHE A 66 -4.11 0.85 -24.47
N GLY A 67 -3.69 -0.28 -25.05
CA GLY A 67 -2.30 -0.68 -25.18
C GLY A 67 -1.77 -1.51 -24.02
N TRP A 68 -2.60 -1.87 -23.04
CA TRP A 68 -2.23 -2.78 -21.98
C TRP A 68 -2.03 -4.21 -22.51
N GLN A 69 -0.90 -4.84 -22.14
CA GLN A 69 -0.56 -6.21 -22.54
C GLN A 69 -0.96 -7.20 -21.44
N PRO A 70 -1.73 -8.26 -21.76
CA PRO A 70 -2.20 -9.20 -20.78
C PRO A 70 -1.07 -10.13 -20.27
N VAL A 71 -1.11 -10.41 -18.97
CA VAL A 71 -0.35 -11.47 -18.31
C VAL A 71 -1.35 -12.52 -17.86
N GLU A 72 -1.09 -13.77 -18.23
CA GLU A 72 -2.02 -14.88 -17.97
C GLU A 72 -1.43 -15.91 -17.00
N GLU A 73 -2.32 -16.48 -16.17
CA GLU A 73 -2.06 -17.65 -15.34
C GLU A 73 -3.22 -18.63 -15.50
N GLY A 74 -2.91 -19.88 -15.89
CA GLY A 74 -3.94 -20.91 -16.11
C GLY A 74 -5.02 -20.55 -17.14
N GLY A 75 -4.68 -19.71 -18.13
CA GLY A 75 -5.62 -19.24 -19.15
C GLY A 75 -6.49 -18.04 -18.73
N ASN A 76 -6.27 -17.49 -17.54
CA ASN A 76 -6.96 -16.30 -17.06
C ASN A 76 -6.03 -15.09 -17.08
N ILE A 77 -6.53 -13.93 -17.54
CA ILE A 77 -5.78 -12.66 -17.44
C ILE A 77 -5.74 -12.25 -15.98
N ILE A 78 -4.55 -12.21 -15.36
CA ILE A 78 -4.37 -11.87 -13.94
C ILE A 78 -3.70 -10.53 -13.71
N ALA A 79 -3.14 -9.94 -14.75
CA ALA A 79 -2.52 -8.62 -14.73
C ALA A 79 -2.43 -8.05 -16.14
N LEU A 80 -2.17 -6.74 -16.22
CA LEU A 80 -1.88 -6.05 -17.47
C LEU A 80 -0.59 -5.24 -17.29
N LEU A 81 0.23 -5.16 -18.33
CA LEU A 81 1.47 -4.39 -18.35
C LEU A 81 1.42 -3.32 -19.45
N ARG A 82 1.92 -2.13 -19.15
CA ARG A 82 2.14 -1.06 -20.14
C ARG A 82 3.31 -0.20 -19.69
N ASP A 83 4.34 -0.11 -20.51
CA ASP A 83 5.59 0.54 -20.18
C ASP A 83 6.11 -0.01 -18.82
N ASP A 84 6.39 0.86 -17.84
CA ASP A 84 6.84 0.47 -16.50
C ASP A 84 5.69 0.34 -15.49
N ALA A 85 4.43 0.44 -15.93
CA ALA A 85 3.25 0.32 -15.07
C ALA A 85 2.56 -1.05 -15.20
N SER A 86 1.87 -1.46 -14.14
CA SER A 86 1.02 -2.64 -14.17
C SER A 86 -0.35 -2.40 -13.54
N ILE A 87 -1.35 -3.10 -14.08
CA ILE A 87 -2.65 -3.28 -13.42
C ILE A 87 -2.66 -4.69 -12.86
N THR A 88 -2.93 -4.81 -11.56
CA THR A 88 -2.99 -6.11 -10.88
C THR A 88 -4.32 -6.29 -10.15
N LEU A 89 -4.56 -7.52 -9.70
CA LEU A 89 -5.73 -7.88 -8.92
C LEU A 89 -5.29 -8.29 -7.53
N GLU A 90 -5.92 -7.75 -6.52
CA GLU A 90 -5.88 -8.25 -5.16
C GLU A 90 -6.86 -9.43 -4.98
N PRO A 91 -6.80 -10.22 -3.87
CA PRO A 91 -7.50 -11.50 -3.76
C PRO A 91 -8.99 -11.48 -4.09
N ALA A 92 -9.71 -10.41 -3.80
CA ALA A 92 -11.14 -10.29 -4.09
C ALA A 92 -11.47 -9.34 -5.25
N GLY A 93 -10.49 -9.06 -6.11
CA GLY A 93 -10.67 -8.22 -7.29
C GLY A 93 -10.57 -6.73 -6.98
N GLN A 94 -10.01 -6.35 -5.82
CA GLN A 94 -9.57 -4.97 -5.63
C GLN A 94 -8.59 -4.66 -6.77
N PHE A 95 -8.93 -3.61 -7.51
CA PHE A 95 -8.31 -3.29 -8.79
C PHE A 95 -7.18 -2.30 -8.56
N GLU A 96 -5.96 -2.73 -8.79
CA GLU A 96 -4.75 -1.99 -8.46
C GLU A 96 -4.07 -1.43 -9.71
N LEU A 97 -3.62 -0.18 -9.64
CA LEU A 97 -2.55 0.35 -10.47
C LEU A 97 -1.27 0.38 -9.65
N SER A 98 -0.24 -0.31 -10.11
CA SER A 98 1.15 -0.05 -9.72
C SER A 98 1.78 0.82 -10.81
N GLY A 99 1.91 2.12 -10.53
CA GLY A 99 2.33 3.12 -11.50
C GLY A 99 3.80 3.02 -11.89
N ALA A 100 4.15 3.67 -12.98
CA ALA A 100 5.52 3.76 -13.49
C ALA A 100 6.44 4.54 -12.53
N GLN A 101 7.75 4.39 -12.73
CA GLN A 101 8.78 5.17 -12.04
C GLN A 101 8.87 6.58 -12.65
N LEU A 102 8.28 7.57 -11.98
CA LEU A 102 8.10 8.93 -12.48
C LEU A 102 9.01 9.94 -11.76
N GLU A 103 9.25 11.10 -12.37
CA GLU A 103 10.17 12.11 -11.84
C GLU A 103 9.51 13.11 -10.88
N ASN A 104 8.20 13.28 -11.00
CA ASN A 104 7.47 14.31 -10.25
C ASN A 104 5.97 13.97 -10.11
N ILE A 105 5.31 14.64 -9.16
CA ILE A 105 3.89 14.42 -8.84
C ILE A 105 2.96 14.84 -9.97
N HIS A 106 3.33 15.81 -10.80
CA HIS A 106 2.50 16.17 -11.96
C HIS A 106 2.37 15.00 -12.96
N GLN A 107 3.48 14.26 -13.17
CA GLN A 107 3.46 13.06 -13.99
C GLN A 107 2.64 11.94 -13.32
N THR A 108 2.80 11.71 -12.02
CA THR A 108 2.01 10.75 -11.24
C THR A 108 0.51 11.07 -11.33
N CYS A 109 0.14 12.34 -11.19
CA CYS A 109 -1.26 12.74 -11.30
C CYS A 109 -1.81 12.54 -12.72
N LYS A 110 -1.01 12.79 -13.76
CA LYS A 110 -1.39 12.52 -15.15
C LYS A 110 -1.64 11.02 -15.38
N GLU A 111 -0.74 10.16 -14.90
CA GLU A 111 -0.86 8.71 -14.99
C GLU A 111 -2.13 8.21 -14.28
N THR A 112 -2.34 8.64 -13.02
CA THR A 112 -3.53 8.31 -12.23
C THR A 112 -4.81 8.72 -12.95
N ASN A 113 -4.87 9.95 -13.47
CA ASN A 113 -6.03 10.46 -14.20
C ASN A 113 -6.31 9.66 -15.49
N GLN A 114 -5.26 9.33 -16.24
CA GLN A 114 -5.38 8.52 -17.45
C GLN A 114 -5.91 7.12 -17.12
N HIS A 115 -5.31 6.45 -16.12
CA HIS A 115 -5.75 5.12 -15.68
C HIS A 115 -7.22 5.12 -15.23
N LEU A 116 -7.63 6.08 -14.41
CA LEU A 116 -9.02 6.15 -13.94
C LEU A 116 -10.00 6.44 -15.08
N ALA A 117 -9.61 7.26 -16.06
CA ALA A 117 -10.44 7.50 -17.24
C ALA A 117 -10.60 6.22 -18.11
N GLU A 118 -9.51 5.47 -18.32
CA GLU A 118 -9.53 4.20 -19.05
C GLU A 118 -10.38 3.15 -18.33
N VAL A 119 -10.20 3.00 -17.01
CA VAL A 119 -10.98 2.06 -16.17
C VAL A 119 -12.45 2.42 -16.16
N LYS A 120 -12.77 3.73 -16.05
CA LYS A 120 -14.14 4.21 -16.08
C LYS A 120 -14.80 3.95 -17.43
N ALA A 121 -14.10 4.18 -18.54
CA ALA A 121 -14.65 3.95 -19.90
C ALA A 121 -15.05 2.49 -20.11
N VAL A 122 -14.22 1.51 -19.65
CA VAL A 122 -14.57 0.09 -19.73
C VAL A 122 -15.62 -0.27 -18.69
N GLY A 123 -15.52 0.27 -17.48
CA GLY A 123 -16.48 0.03 -16.39
C GLY A 123 -17.91 0.45 -16.77
N ASP A 124 -18.06 1.64 -17.35
CA ASP A 124 -19.38 2.14 -17.80
C ASP A 124 -20.02 1.21 -18.84
N GLU A 125 -19.23 0.64 -19.77
CA GLU A 125 -19.72 -0.34 -20.77
C GLU A 125 -20.16 -1.67 -20.13
N LEU A 126 -19.49 -2.08 -19.05
CA LEU A 126 -19.74 -3.35 -18.36
C LEU A 126 -20.71 -3.22 -17.17
N GLY A 127 -21.15 -2.00 -16.84
CA GLY A 127 -21.98 -1.76 -15.65
C GLY A 127 -21.20 -1.92 -14.34
N ILE A 128 -19.89 -1.60 -14.31
CA ILE A 128 -19.02 -1.68 -13.14
C ILE A 128 -18.61 -0.26 -12.72
N GLY A 129 -18.91 0.10 -11.48
CA GLY A 129 -18.41 1.29 -10.80
C GLY A 129 -17.20 0.98 -9.90
N PHE A 130 -16.51 2.03 -9.44
CA PHE A 130 -15.36 1.90 -8.56
C PHE A 130 -15.46 2.83 -7.36
N LEU A 131 -15.07 2.32 -6.19
CA LEU A 131 -15.10 3.04 -4.91
C LEU A 131 -13.71 3.03 -4.28
N GLY A 132 -13.19 4.23 -3.93
CA GLY A 132 -11.94 4.41 -3.18
C GLY A 132 -12.22 4.59 -1.70
N MET A 133 -11.95 3.55 -0.92
CA MET A 133 -12.04 3.54 0.55
C MET A 133 -11.00 2.57 1.12
N GLY A 134 -10.73 2.64 2.42
CA GLY A 134 -9.79 1.71 3.06
C GLY A 134 -10.36 0.32 3.32
N PHE A 135 -11.69 0.19 3.43
CA PHE A 135 -12.36 -1.10 3.70
C PHE A 135 -13.70 -1.17 2.97
N GLN A 136 -14.09 -2.41 2.55
CA GLN A 136 -15.38 -2.68 1.90
C GLN A 136 -16.54 -2.35 2.84
N PRO A 137 -17.39 -1.34 2.52
CA PRO A 137 -18.32 -0.80 3.52
C PRO A 137 -19.58 -1.65 3.74
N LYS A 138 -19.99 -2.46 2.73
CA LYS A 138 -21.32 -3.08 2.72
C LYS A 138 -21.31 -4.60 2.83
N TRP A 139 -20.47 -5.26 2.07
CA TRP A 139 -20.54 -6.71 1.86
C TRP A 139 -19.74 -7.48 2.91
N ALA A 140 -20.29 -8.61 3.34
CA ALA A 140 -19.61 -9.52 4.24
C ALA A 140 -18.45 -10.25 3.54
N ARG A 141 -17.51 -10.78 4.32
CA ARG A 141 -16.37 -11.55 3.76
C ARG A 141 -16.81 -12.73 2.89
N SER A 142 -17.93 -13.37 3.26
CA SER A 142 -18.52 -14.48 2.48
C SER A 142 -19.07 -14.07 1.12
N ASP A 143 -19.37 -12.78 0.92
CA ASP A 143 -19.87 -12.24 -0.34
C ASP A 143 -18.75 -11.86 -1.31
N MET A 144 -17.50 -11.81 -0.83
CA MET A 144 -16.36 -11.38 -1.64
C MET A 144 -15.92 -12.52 -2.58
N PRO A 145 -15.71 -12.22 -3.87
CA PRO A 145 -15.20 -13.19 -4.84
C PRO A 145 -13.73 -13.52 -4.56
N TRP A 146 -13.20 -14.54 -5.24
CA TRP A 146 -11.78 -14.87 -5.25
C TRP A 146 -11.24 -14.84 -6.67
N MET A 147 -10.13 -14.13 -6.85
CA MET A 147 -9.47 -14.04 -8.16
C MET A 147 -8.59 -15.27 -8.42
N PRO A 148 -8.44 -15.70 -9.70
CA PRO A 148 -7.78 -16.94 -10.08
C PRO A 148 -6.24 -16.81 -10.09
N LYS A 149 -5.63 -16.41 -8.96
CA LYS A 149 -4.17 -16.39 -8.75
C LYS A 149 -3.78 -17.50 -7.77
N GLY A 150 -2.86 -18.38 -8.18
CA GLY A 150 -2.47 -19.58 -7.42
C GLY A 150 -1.94 -19.28 -6.03
N ARG A 151 -1.17 -18.20 -5.84
CA ARG A 151 -0.63 -17.80 -4.52
C ARG A 151 -1.71 -17.48 -3.49
N TYR A 152 -2.89 -17.05 -3.90
CA TYR A 152 -3.95 -16.67 -2.96
C TYR A 152 -4.55 -17.86 -2.23
N LYS A 153 -4.53 -19.06 -2.82
CA LYS A 153 -4.96 -20.28 -2.15
C LYS A 153 -4.08 -20.56 -0.92
N ILE A 154 -2.76 -20.50 -1.10
CA ILE A 154 -1.79 -20.76 0.00
C ILE A 154 -1.98 -19.72 1.12
N MET A 155 -2.06 -18.44 0.78
CA MET A 155 -2.26 -17.37 1.76
C MET A 155 -3.60 -17.50 2.50
N ARG A 156 -4.68 -17.85 1.81
CA ARG A 156 -6.01 -18.05 2.39
C ARG A 156 -6.03 -19.17 3.41
N GLU A 157 -5.27 -20.25 3.18
CA GLU A 157 -5.19 -21.41 4.08
C GLU A 157 -4.27 -21.15 5.28
N TYR A 158 -3.28 -20.26 5.13
CA TYR A 158 -2.32 -19.94 6.17
C TYR A 158 -2.76 -18.81 7.11
N MET A 159 -3.27 -17.70 6.57
CA MET A 159 -3.61 -16.50 7.33
C MET A 159 -4.47 -16.76 8.59
N PRO A 160 -5.52 -17.62 8.55
CA PRO A 160 -6.33 -17.92 9.74
C PRO A 160 -5.61 -18.67 10.86
N LYS A 161 -4.39 -19.17 10.61
CA LYS A 161 -3.59 -19.88 11.63
C LYS A 161 -2.75 -18.92 12.47
N VAL A 162 -2.53 -17.70 11.99
CA VAL A 162 -1.61 -16.72 12.60
C VAL A 162 -2.29 -15.42 13.03
N GLY A 163 -3.50 -15.14 12.54
CA GLY A 163 -4.31 -13.99 12.93
C GLY A 163 -5.78 -14.19 12.62
N THR A 164 -6.65 -13.35 13.17
CA THR A 164 -8.11 -13.48 12.97
C THR A 164 -8.64 -12.61 11.84
N LEU A 165 -7.92 -11.54 11.46
CA LEU A 165 -8.31 -10.54 10.46
C LEU A 165 -7.60 -10.68 9.11
N GLY A 166 -6.73 -11.69 8.93
CA GLY A 166 -5.96 -11.87 7.70
C GLY A 166 -6.82 -12.06 6.44
N LEU A 167 -7.94 -12.77 6.53
CA LEU A 167 -8.86 -12.92 5.39
C LEU A 167 -9.62 -11.63 5.08
N ASP A 168 -9.89 -10.79 6.06
CA ASP A 168 -10.47 -9.46 5.85
C ASP A 168 -9.45 -8.52 5.20
N MET A 169 -8.19 -8.60 5.60
CA MET A 169 -7.10 -7.92 4.92
C MET A 169 -7.06 -8.29 3.45
N MET A 170 -7.05 -9.59 3.13
CA MET A 170 -6.96 -10.08 1.75
C MET A 170 -8.13 -9.66 0.87
N THR A 171 -9.36 -9.63 1.40
CA THR A 171 -10.56 -9.53 0.56
C THR A 171 -11.30 -8.22 0.67
N ARG A 172 -11.08 -7.43 1.74
CA ARG A 172 -11.91 -6.26 2.03
C ARG A 172 -11.13 -4.97 2.26
N THR A 173 -9.80 -4.95 2.08
CA THR A 173 -9.01 -3.71 2.21
C THR A 173 -8.58 -3.14 0.87
N CYS A 174 -8.45 -1.82 0.79
CA CYS A 174 -7.75 -1.09 -0.27
C CYS A 174 -6.87 0.01 0.32
N THR A 175 -5.77 0.30 -0.37
CA THR A 175 -4.75 1.26 0.05
C THR A 175 -4.35 2.21 -1.08
N VAL A 176 -3.66 3.28 -0.70
CA VAL A 176 -2.74 4.02 -1.56
C VAL A 176 -1.35 3.85 -0.98
N GLN A 177 -0.34 3.60 -1.82
CA GLN A 177 1.05 3.38 -1.43
C GLN A 177 1.98 4.26 -2.25
N THR A 178 3.17 4.50 -1.69
CA THR A 178 4.19 5.33 -2.34
C THR A 178 5.54 4.66 -2.22
N ASN A 179 6.24 4.55 -3.35
CA ASN A 179 7.57 3.94 -3.48
C ASN A 179 8.60 5.03 -3.73
N LEU A 180 9.62 5.14 -2.90
CA LEU A 180 10.64 6.17 -2.94
C LEU A 180 12.05 5.61 -2.83
N ASP A 181 12.96 6.15 -3.64
CA ASP A 181 14.37 5.79 -3.66
C ASP A 181 15.17 6.37 -2.48
N PHE A 182 16.37 5.84 -2.30
CA PHE A 182 17.39 6.32 -1.36
C PHE A 182 18.76 6.38 -2.04
N GLU A 183 19.65 7.22 -1.50
CA GLU A 183 20.99 7.42 -2.06
C GLU A 183 21.99 6.35 -1.62
N ASN A 184 21.93 5.99 -0.35
CA ASN A 184 22.84 5.06 0.31
C ASN A 184 22.18 4.50 1.59
N GLU A 185 22.88 3.64 2.34
CA GLU A 185 22.34 3.03 3.55
C GLU A 185 21.98 4.06 4.62
N ALA A 186 22.79 5.09 4.83
CA ALA A 186 22.52 6.11 5.84
C ALA A 186 21.27 6.93 5.51
N ASP A 187 21.08 7.30 4.24
CA ASP A 187 19.89 7.97 3.74
C ASP A 187 18.65 7.04 3.85
N MET A 188 18.79 5.76 3.48
CA MET A 188 17.75 4.76 3.66
C MET A 188 17.30 4.66 5.11
N VAL A 189 18.22 4.55 6.05
CA VAL A 189 17.91 4.45 7.49
C VAL A 189 17.17 5.69 7.98
N LYS A 190 17.61 6.89 7.60
CA LYS A 190 16.96 8.15 8.01
C LYS A 190 15.54 8.23 7.44
N LYS A 191 15.37 7.97 6.13
CA LYS A 191 14.08 7.95 5.45
C LYS A 191 13.15 6.90 6.06
N PHE A 192 13.65 5.71 6.34
CA PHE A 192 12.85 4.64 6.95
C PHE A 192 12.33 5.04 8.34
N ARG A 193 13.19 5.58 9.19
CA ARG A 193 12.81 6.07 10.53
C ARG A 193 11.77 7.18 10.47
N VAL A 194 11.97 8.18 9.62
CA VAL A 194 11.00 9.27 9.40
C VAL A 194 9.67 8.70 8.90
N SER A 195 9.70 7.80 7.91
CA SER A 195 8.50 7.20 7.33
C SER A 195 7.70 6.40 8.35
N LEU A 196 8.35 5.54 9.15
CA LEU A 196 7.66 4.78 10.19
C LEU A 196 7.09 5.70 11.28
N ALA A 197 7.85 6.69 11.77
CA ALA A 197 7.38 7.59 12.81
C ALA A 197 6.20 8.46 12.36
N LEU A 198 6.14 8.87 11.09
CA LEU A 198 5.06 9.67 10.51
C LEU A 198 3.97 8.83 9.83
N GLN A 199 4.09 7.48 9.77
CA GLN A 199 3.05 6.65 9.20
C GLN A 199 1.69 6.83 9.88
N PRO A 200 1.58 6.98 11.22
CA PRO A 200 0.31 7.32 11.87
C PRO A 200 -0.29 8.66 11.40
N VAL A 201 0.53 9.64 11.01
CA VAL A 201 0.04 10.90 10.42
C VAL A 201 -0.64 10.63 9.08
N ALA A 202 0.00 9.85 8.20
CA ALA A 202 -0.62 9.45 6.93
C ALA A 202 -1.91 8.66 7.16
N THR A 203 -1.92 7.73 8.11
CA THR A 203 -3.12 6.97 8.50
C THR A 203 -4.25 7.91 8.96
N ALA A 204 -3.97 8.92 9.80
CA ALA A 204 -4.96 9.87 10.28
C ALA A 204 -5.56 10.72 9.15
N LEU A 205 -4.71 11.25 8.25
CA LEU A 205 -5.13 12.08 7.12
C LEU A 205 -5.95 11.30 6.08
N PHE A 206 -5.69 10.00 5.96
CA PHE A 206 -6.35 9.11 5.01
C PHE A 206 -7.43 8.22 5.63
N ALA A 207 -7.70 8.31 6.94
CA ALA A 207 -8.68 7.49 7.62
C ALA A 207 -10.05 7.54 6.91
N ASP A 208 -10.42 6.42 6.27
CA ASP A 208 -11.60 6.31 5.40
C ASP A 208 -12.15 4.88 5.33
N SER A 209 -12.27 4.22 6.50
CA SER A 209 -12.81 2.86 6.58
C SER A 209 -13.72 2.66 7.83
N PRO A 210 -14.75 3.52 8.02
CA PRO A 210 -15.55 3.49 9.25
C PRO A 210 -16.72 2.52 9.23
N PHE A 211 -16.93 1.76 8.14
CA PHE A 211 -18.06 0.86 7.99
C PHE A 211 -17.64 -0.58 7.76
N THR A 212 -18.43 -1.50 8.33
CA THR A 212 -18.36 -2.95 8.09
C THR A 212 -19.77 -3.48 7.97
N GLU A 213 -20.08 -4.20 6.88
CA GLU A 213 -21.39 -4.86 6.65
C GLU A 213 -22.57 -3.88 6.80
N GLY A 214 -22.39 -2.69 6.24
CA GLY A 214 -23.42 -1.64 6.22
C GLY A 214 -23.57 -0.83 7.50
N LYS A 215 -22.71 -1.04 8.50
CA LYS A 215 -22.80 -0.39 9.82
C LYS A 215 -21.50 0.27 10.24
N PRO A 216 -21.53 1.34 11.06
CA PRO A 216 -20.35 1.87 11.71
C PRO A 216 -19.62 0.80 12.53
N ASN A 217 -18.30 0.70 12.39
CA ASN A 217 -17.48 -0.33 13.04
C ASN A 217 -16.71 0.18 14.28
N GLY A 218 -16.84 1.47 14.61
CA GLY A 218 -16.16 2.08 15.75
C GLY A 218 -14.72 2.54 15.50
N TYR A 219 -14.27 2.50 14.25
CA TYR A 219 -12.97 2.99 13.81
C TYR A 219 -13.13 4.08 12.75
N LEU A 220 -12.12 4.93 12.61
CA LEU A 220 -11.96 5.84 11.48
C LEU A 220 -11.13 5.19 10.36
N SER A 221 -10.08 4.45 10.75
CA SER A 221 -9.33 3.55 9.86
C SER A 221 -9.42 2.12 10.38
N TYR A 222 -10.46 1.38 9.99
CA TYR A 222 -10.59 -0.04 10.31
C TYR A 222 -9.52 -0.87 9.59
N ARG A 223 -9.10 -0.46 8.40
CA ARG A 223 -7.99 -1.08 7.69
C ARG A 223 -6.71 -1.09 8.53
N SER A 224 -6.37 0.02 9.16
CA SER A 224 -5.18 0.08 10.03
C SER A 224 -5.32 -0.88 11.22
N HIS A 225 -6.52 -1.03 11.80
CA HIS A 225 -6.76 -2.01 12.85
C HIS A 225 -6.60 -3.45 12.34
N ILE A 226 -7.07 -3.78 11.14
CA ILE A 226 -6.94 -5.13 10.56
C ILE A 226 -5.49 -5.60 10.54
N TRP A 227 -4.55 -4.72 10.20
CA TRP A 227 -3.13 -5.06 10.17
C TRP A 227 -2.52 -5.38 11.53
N THR A 228 -3.20 -5.08 12.65
CA THR A 228 -2.74 -5.47 14.01
C THR A 228 -3.03 -6.93 14.35
N ASP A 229 -3.90 -7.61 13.59
CA ASP A 229 -4.27 -9.01 13.82
C ASP A 229 -4.34 -9.81 12.49
N THR A 230 -3.35 -9.59 11.63
CA THR A 230 -3.19 -10.30 10.35
C THR A 230 -2.12 -11.38 10.47
N ASP A 231 -0.88 -11.02 10.74
CA ASP A 231 0.24 -11.93 10.92
C ASP A 231 1.39 -11.17 11.63
N PRO A 232 1.64 -11.44 12.92
CA PRO A 232 2.59 -10.67 13.72
C PRO A 232 4.05 -10.81 13.25
N ASP A 233 4.40 -11.88 12.53
CA ASP A 233 5.78 -12.10 12.07
C ASP A 233 6.15 -11.19 10.89
N ARG A 234 5.15 -10.65 10.16
CA ARG A 234 5.37 -9.91 8.90
C ARG A 234 4.71 -8.55 8.82
N THR A 235 3.94 -8.13 9.84
CA THR A 235 3.24 -6.84 9.89
C THR A 235 3.82 -5.94 10.99
N GLY A 236 3.39 -4.67 11.04
CA GLY A 236 3.69 -3.76 12.15
C GLY A 236 4.72 -2.68 11.84
N MET A 237 5.16 -2.02 12.89
CA MET A 237 6.00 -0.81 12.84
C MET A 237 7.50 -1.08 12.79
N LEU A 238 7.94 -2.33 12.90
CA LEU A 238 9.35 -2.75 12.91
C LEU A 238 10.22 -1.92 13.87
N ASP A 239 9.98 -2.08 15.15
CA ASP A 239 10.62 -1.28 16.22
C ASP A 239 12.16 -1.28 16.16
N PHE A 240 12.77 -2.38 15.69
CA PHE A 240 14.21 -2.52 15.50
C PHE A 240 14.82 -1.50 14.51
N VAL A 241 14.01 -0.84 13.68
CA VAL A 241 14.47 0.22 12.75
C VAL A 241 15.01 1.43 13.54
N PHE A 242 14.53 1.63 14.76
CA PHE A 242 14.95 2.74 15.62
C PHE A 242 16.14 2.38 16.52
N GLU A 243 16.59 1.14 16.53
CA GLU A 243 17.77 0.70 17.28
C GLU A 243 19.06 1.18 16.65
N ASP A 244 20.11 1.33 17.46
CA ASP A 244 21.45 1.63 16.96
C ASP A 244 21.97 0.47 16.09
N GLY A 245 22.67 0.80 15.00
CA GLY A 245 23.20 -0.21 14.08
C GLY A 245 22.19 -0.77 13.09
N PHE A 246 20.97 -0.21 13.03
CA PHE A 246 20.02 -0.59 11.96
C PHE A 246 20.57 -0.25 10.57
N GLY A 247 20.43 -1.17 9.64
CA GLY A 247 20.82 -1.05 8.24
C GLY A 247 20.31 -2.23 7.42
N PHE A 248 20.82 -2.38 6.19
CA PHE A 248 20.41 -3.46 5.28
C PHE A 248 20.58 -4.85 5.90
N GLU A 249 21.69 -5.08 6.61
CA GLU A 249 21.97 -6.38 7.19
C GLU A 249 20.92 -6.78 8.24
N ARG A 250 20.54 -5.86 9.13
CA ARG A 250 19.51 -6.09 10.14
C ARG A 250 18.13 -6.31 9.53
N TYR A 251 17.82 -5.61 8.43
CA TYR A 251 16.57 -5.80 7.70
C TYR A 251 16.53 -7.16 6.98
N VAL A 252 17.66 -7.60 6.41
CA VAL A 252 17.78 -8.95 5.82
C VAL A 252 17.57 -10.02 6.88
N ASP A 253 18.13 -9.88 8.09
CA ASP A 253 17.89 -10.82 9.19
C ASP A 253 16.41 -10.92 9.54
N TYR A 254 15.70 -9.78 9.62
CA TYR A 254 14.25 -9.79 9.81
C TYR A 254 13.53 -10.58 8.72
N LEU A 255 13.82 -10.31 7.45
CA LEU A 255 13.17 -11.02 6.34
C LEU A 255 13.48 -12.53 6.33
N LEU A 256 14.70 -12.94 6.71
CA LEU A 256 15.07 -14.35 6.84
C LEU A 256 14.28 -15.09 7.93
N ASP A 257 13.81 -14.35 8.93
CA ASP A 257 13.02 -14.90 10.03
C ASP A 257 11.50 -14.85 9.77
N VAL A 258 11.04 -14.08 8.77
CA VAL A 258 9.64 -14.10 8.31
C VAL A 258 9.32 -15.49 7.72
N PRO A 259 8.28 -16.20 8.18
CA PRO A 259 7.89 -17.48 7.60
C PRO A 259 7.49 -17.35 6.13
N MET A 260 7.90 -18.30 5.29
CA MET A 260 7.59 -18.32 3.86
C MET A 260 6.08 -18.52 3.63
N TYR A 261 5.60 -18.14 2.44
CA TYR A 261 4.31 -18.59 1.91
C TYR A 261 4.53 -19.63 0.81
N PHE A 262 5.38 -19.35 -0.16
CA PHE A 262 5.55 -20.21 -1.33
C PHE A 262 6.96 -20.08 -1.93
N ALA A 263 7.31 -21.03 -2.76
CA ALA A 263 8.32 -20.94 -3.81
C ALA A 263 7.64 -21.09 -5.18
N TYR A 264 8.29 -20.63 -6.25
CA TYR A 264 7.73 -20.71 -7.61
C TYR A 264 8.65 -21.54 -8.51
N ARG A 265 8.13 -22.66 -9.07
CA ARG A 265 8.87 -23.58 -9.96
C ARG A 265 7.96 -24.03 -11.08
N ASP A 266 8.47 -24.12 -12.28
CA ASP A 266 7.74 -24.64 -13.45
C ASP A 266 6.33 -24.05 -13.62
N LYS A 267 6.21 -22.72 -13.45
CA LYS A 267 4.95 -21.98 -13.53
C LYS A 267 3.92 -22.38 -12.47
N LYS A 268 4.35 -22.94 -11.33
CA LYS A 268 3.48 -23.36 -10.22
C LYS A 268 3.99 -22.80 -8.89
N TYR A 269 3.04 -22.41 -8.05
CA TYR A 269 3.33 -22.11 -6.65
C TYR A 269 3.43 -23.40 -5.84
N ILE A 270 4.52 -23.57 -5.12
CA ILE A 270 4.78 -24.66 -4.18
C ILE A 270 4.48 -24.11 -2.79
N ASP A 271 3.59 -24.79 -2.07
CA ASP A 271 3.23 -24.40 -0.70
C ASP A 271 4.41 -24.60 0.25
N CYS A 272 4.90 -23.50 0.81
CA CYS A 272 5.95 -23.42 1.81
C CYS A 272 5.47 -22.67 3.06
N ALA A 273 4.15 -22.53 3.24
CA ALA A 273 3.58 -21.67 4.27
C ALA A 273 4.02 -22.10 5.68
N GLY A 274 4.61 -21.14 6.41
CA GLY A 274 5.15 -21.35 7.75
C GLY A 274 6.55 -21.94 7.80
N LEU A 275 7.17 -22.29 6.66
CA LEU A 275 8.53 -22.82 6.61
C LEU A 275 9.57 -21.69 6.65
N SER A 276 10.80 -22.06 7.05
CA SER A 276 11.92 -21.13 7.23
C SER A 276 12.68 -20.88 5.92
N PHE A 277 12.88 -19.60 5.58
CA PHE A 277 13.78 -19.23 4.48
C PHE A 277 15.25 -19.57 4.80
N ARG A 278 15.64 -19.56 6.08
CA ARG A 278 16.99 -20.01 6.52
C ARG A 278 17.20 -21.50 6.23
N ASP A 279 16.17 -22.34 6.37
CA ASP A 279 16.23 -23.74 5.99
C ASP A 279 16.36 -23.90 4.46
N PHE A 280 15.71 -23.04 3.69
CA PHE A 280 15.84 -23.01 2.24
C PHE A 280 17.28 -22.66 1.81
N LEU A 281 17.92 -21.68 2.44
CA LEU A 281 19.34 -21.36 2.23
C LEU A 281 20.29 -22.54 2.48
N ASN A 282 19.88 -23.50 3.32
CA ASN A 282 20.66 -24.68 3.68
C ASN A 282 20.25 -25.95 2.90
N GLY A 283 19.38 -25.85 1.88
CA GLY A 283 18.86 -26.98 1.11
C GLY A 283 17.96 -27.91 1.92
N LYS A 284 17.38 -27.41 3.03
CA LYS A 284 16.54 -28.19 3.95
C LYS A 284 15.04 -27.88 3.86
N LEU A 285 14.62 -27.12 2.82
CA LEU A 285 13.22 -26.81 2.63
C LEU A 285 12.44 -28.09 2.28
N ALA A 286 11.53 -28.51 3.12
CA ALA A 286 10.86 -29.82 3.01
C ALA A 286 10.18 -30.07 1.63
N PRO A 287 9.47 -29.12 0.99
CA PRO A 287 8.90 -29.32 -0.35
C PRO A 287 9.94 -29.34 -1.49
N LEU A 288 11.17 -28.85 -1.26
CA LEU A 288 12.25 -28.72 -2.25
C LEU A 288 13.58 -29.23 -1.67
N PRO A 289 13.68 -30.52 -1.30
CA PRO A 289 14.84 -31.04 -0.59
C PRO A 289 16.10 -31.01 -1.48
N GLY A 290 17.17 -30.40 -0.96
CA GLY A 290 18.45 -30.27 -1.67
C GLY A 290 18.53 -29.05 -2.61
N GLU A 291 17.42 -28.37 -2.88
CA GLU A 291 17.44 -27.11 -3.66
C GLU A 291 17.91 -25.93 -2.80
N LEU A 292 18.59 -24.99 -3.44
CA LEU A 292 18.93 -23.69 -2.86
C LEU A 292 18.09 -22.59 -3.49
N PRO A 293 17.75 -21.52 -2.75
CA PRO A 293 16.97 -20.41 -3.29
C PRO A 293 17.77 -19.58 -4.30
N THR A 294 17.04 -18.93 -5.19
CA THR A 294 17.54 -17.93 -6.12
C THR A 294 17.23 -16.51 -5.64
N LEU A 295 17.84 -15.48 -6.26
CA LEU A 295 17.46 -14.07 -5.99
C LEU A 295 16.01 -13.77 -6.41
N ALA A 296 15.42 -14.55 -7.33
CA ALA A 296 14.00 -14.45 -7.64
C ALA A 296 13.13 -14.96 -6.47
N ASP A 297 13.51 -16.10 -5.83
CA ASP A 297 12.83 -16.57 -4.61
C ASP A 297 12.90 -15.52 -3.48
N TRP A 298 14.06 -14.85 -3.33
CA TRP A 298 14.20 -13.76 -2.38
C TRP A 298 13.29 -12.58 -2.69
N SER A 299 13.23 -12.17 -3.95
CA SER A 299 12.34 -11.10 -4.40
C SER A 299 10.87 -11.44 -4.12
N ASP A 300 10.45 -12.66 -4.43
CA ASP A 300 9.09 -13.13 -4.14
C ASP A 300 8.82 -13.15 -2.63
N HIS A 301 9.78 -13.67 -1.83
CA HIS A 301 9.66 -13.73 -0.36
C HIS A 301 9.50 -12.34 0.26
N MET A 302 10.29 -11.34 -0.17
CA MET A 302 10.15 -9.96 0.30
C MET A 302 8.75 -9.39 0.07
N THR A 303 8.07 -9.78 -1.02
CA THR A 303 6.71 -9.30 -1.31
C THR A 303 5.69 -9.82 -0.31
N THR A 304 6.04 -10.83 0.47
CA THR A 304 5.17 -11.44 1.49
C THR A 304 5.35 -10.85 2.89
N ALA A 305 6.26 -9.91 3.09
CA ALA A 305 6.36 -9.10 4.31
C ALA A 305 5.51 -7.84 4.14
N PHE A 306 4.72 -7.50 5.16
CA PHE A 306 3.70 -6.43 5.11
C PHE A 306 3.83 -5.41 6.25
N PRO A 307 5.03 -4.90 6.57
CA PRO A 307 5.17 -3.84 7.56
C PRO A 307 4.54 -2.53 7.06
N GLU A 308 4.35 -1.57 7.96
CA GLU A 308 3.81 -0.23 7.62
C GLU A 308 4.71 0.53 6.63
N VAL A 309 6.02 0.30 6.69
CA VAL A 309 7.00 0.71 5.67
C VAL A 309 7.85 -0.51 5.32
N ARG A 310 7.96 -0.83 4.05
CA ARG A 310 8.71 -1.98 3.54
C ARG A 310 9.94 -1.53 2.75
N LEU A 311 11.07 -2.18 3.00
CA LEU A 311 12.28 -2.00 2.19
C LEU A 311 12.38 -3.12 1.14
N LYS A 312 12.39 -2.70 -0.11
CA LYS A 312 12.80 -3.52 -1.26
C LYS A 312 14.15 -2.97 -1.80
N LYS A 313 14.22 -2.60 -3.07
CA LYS A 313 15.27 -1.73 -3.63
C LYS A 313 14.89 -0.24 -3.51
N TYR A 314 13.83 0.04 -2.81
CA TYR A 314 13.23 1.33 -2.50
C TYR A 314 12.41 1.19 -1.21
N LEU A 315 12.00 2.30 -0.61
CA LEU A 315 11.09 2.33 0.52
C LEU A 315 9.65 2.45 0.03
N GLU A 316 8.76 1.65 0.60
CA GLU A 316 7.34 1.59 0.26
C GLU A 316 6.49 1.92 1.48
N MET A 317 5.83 3.07 1.48
CA MET A 317 4.93 3.52 2.55
C MET A 317 3.52 2.99 2.29
N ARG A 318 2.94 2.22 3.24
CA ARG A 318 1.83 1.30 3.03
C ARG A 318 0.60 1.53 3.91
N GLY A 319 0.69 2.35 4.94
CA GLY A 319 -0.29 2.41 6.03
C GLY A 319 -1.53 3.29 5.76
N ALA A 320 -1.66 3.94 4.61
CA ALA A 320 -2.82 4.78 4.29
C ALA A 320 -4.01 3.95 3.79
N ASP A 321 -5.23 4.35 4.17
CA ASP A 321 -6.47 3.84 3.56
C ASP A 321 -6.54 4.24 2.08
N GLY A 322 -7.25 3.47 1.25
CA GLY A 322 -7.67 3.88 -0.07
C GLY A 322 -8.52 5.17 -0.02
N GLY A 323 -8.56 5.91 -1.09
CA GLY A 323 -9.26 7.19 -1.10
C GLY A 323 -9.86 7.55 -2.45
N PRO A 324 -10.71 8.60 -2.50
CA PRO A 324 -11.28 9.09 -3.73
C PRO A 324 -10.20 9.71 -4.62
N TRP A 325 -10.52 9.83 -5.90
CA TRP A 325 -9.66 10.35 -6.97
C TRP A 325 -8.79 11.56 -6.56
N ARG A 326 -9.41 12.60 -5.98
CA ARG A 326 -8.70 13.84 -5.62
C ARG A 326 -7.61 13.68 -4.56
N ARG A 327 -7.56 12.55 -3.84
CA ARG A 327 -6.57 12.27 -2.80
C ARG A 327 -5.47 11.29 -3.24
N LEU A 328 -5.63 10.61 -4.37
CA LEU A 328 -4.65 9.62 -4.82
C LEU A 328 -3.25 10.22 -5.04
N CYS A 329 -3.17 11.45 -5.56
CA CYS A 329 -1.90 12.15 -5.74
C CYS A 329 -1.38 12.83 -4.48
N ALA A 330 -2.23 12.97 -3.44
CA ALA A 330 -1.85 13.70 -2.23
C ALA A 330 -0.93 12.87 -1.31
N LEU A 331 -1.09 11.54 -1.26
CA LEU A 331 -0.19 10.68 -0.48
C LEU A 331 1.23 10.68 -1.04
N PRO A 332 1.46 10.41 -2.34
CA PRO A 332 2.79 10.51 -2.90
C PRO A 332 3.39 11.92 -2.74
N ALA A 333 2.61 13.00 -2.88
CA ALA A 333 3.10 14.35 -2.64
C ALA A 333 3.56 14.55 -1.18
N PHE A 334 2.81 14.02 -0.21
CA PHE A 334 3.16 14.08 1.21
C PHE A 334 4.52 13.44 1.49
N TRP A 335 4.71 12.20 1.06
CA TRP A 335 5.96 11.48 1.30
C TRP A 335 7.13 12.02 0.48
N PHE A 336 6.88 12.40 -0.75
CA PHE A 336 7.88 12.94 -1.67
C PHE A 336 8.46 14.26 -1.15
N GLY A 337 7.59 15.15 -0.66
CA GLY A 337 8.01 16.42 -0.07
C GLY A 337 8.82 16.24 1.21
N LEU A 338 8.51 15.25 2.04
CA LEU A 338 9.24 14.96 3.28
C LEU A 338 10.62 14.34 3.03
N LEU A 339 10.78 13.52 1.97
CA LEU A 339 11.90 12.60 1.85
C LEU A 339 12.89 12.93 0.71
N TYR A 340 12.51 13.77 -0.27
CA TYR A 340 13.34 14.03 -1.45
C TYR A 340 13.97 15.43 -1.50
N ASP A 341 13.87 16.18 -0.42
CA ASP A 341 14.60 17.42 -0.18
C ASP A 341 15.35 17.30 1.13
N THR A 342 16.63 17.66 1.17
CA THR A 342 17.49 17.47 2.33
C THR A 342 17.03 18.31 3.52
N GLU A 343 16.65 19.57 3.30
CA GLU A 343 16.16 20.47 4.36
C GLU A 343 14.84 19.94 4.96
N ALA A 344 13.91 19.48 4.11
CA ALA A 344 12.66 18.90 4.55
C ALA A 344 12.86 17.56 5.29
N LEU A 345 13.78 16.70 4.81
CA LEU A 345 14.11 15.44 5.49
C LEU A 345 14.76 15.68 6.85
N ASP A 346 15.63 16.67 6.97
CA ASP A 346 16.24 17.06 8.23
C ASP A 346 15.20 17.60 9.21
N ALA A 347 14.32 18.49 8.77
CA ALA A 347 13.21 19.02 9.57
C ALA A 347 12.22 17.91 9.98
N ALA A 348 11.91 16.97 9.09
CA ALA A 348 11.06 15.84 9.42
C ALA A 348 11.71 14.89 10.44
N TRP A 349 13.03 14.67 10.31
CA TRP A 349 13.79 13.92 11.33
C TRP A 349 13.78 14.63 12.68
N ASP A 350 14.04 15.94 12.72
CA ASP A 350 14.00 16.73 13.94
C ASP A 350 12.63 16.70 14.62
N LEU A 351 11.56 16.64 13.85
CA LEU A 351 10.18 16.51 14.36
C LEU A 351 9.94 15.19 15.10
N VAL A 352 10.60 14.08 14.68
CA VAL A 352 10.27 12.73 15.17
C VAL A 352 11.38 12.00 15.90
N LYS A 353 12.63 12.47 15.85
CA LYS A 353 13.81 11.78 16.40
C LYS A 353 13.70 11.44 17.89
N ASP A 354 12.98 12.28 18.66
CA ASP A 354 12.80 12.13 20.09
C ASP A 354 11.53 11.36 20.48
N PHE A 355 10.83 10.76 19.51
CA PHE A 355 9.68 9.92 19.83
C PHE A 355 10.14 8.62 20.48
N SER A 356 9.71 8.40 21.72
CA SER A 356 9.92 7.13 22.41
C SER A 356 9.12 6.00 21.74
N MET A 357 9.50 4.76 22.02
CA MET A 357 8.73 3.58 21.60
C MET A 357 7.29 3.66 22.07
N ALA A 358 7.05 4.05 23.33
CA ALA A 358 5.71 4.20 23.89
C ALA A 358 4.86 5.23 23.13
N GLU A 359 5.45 6.35 22.72
CA GLU A 359 4.77 7.38 21.95
C GLU A 359 4.46 6.88 20.52
N ARG A 360 5.39 6.19 19.85
CA ARG A 360 5.11 5.59 18.53
C ARG A 360 3.97 4.58 18.60
N ASN A 361 3.96 3.72 19.63
CA ASN A 361 2.87 2.77 19.85
C ASN A 361 1.55 3.47 20.18
N GLN A 362 1.57 4.52 21.00
CA GLN A 362 0.39 5.35 21.29
C GLN A 362 -0.22 5.90 19.98
N LEU A 363 0.62 6.44 19.10
CA LEU A 363 0.16 6.96 17.81
C LEU A 363 -0.40 5.84 16.92
N ARG A 364 0.32 4.72 16.82
CA ARG A 364 -0.07 3.56 16.00
C ARG A 364 -1.42 2.98 16.42
N ASP A 365 -1.65 2.84 17.72
CA ASP A 365 -2.83 2.20 18.28
C ASP A 365 -4.02 3.16 18.42
N GLY A 366 -3.75 4.44 18.69
CA GLY A 366 -4.78 5.44 18.92
C GLY A 366 -5.40 6.02 17.63
N VAL A 367 -4.58 6.23 16.60
CA VAL A 367 -5.03 6.86 15.35
C VAL A 367 -6.16 6.13 14.66
N PRO A 368 -6.22 4.79 14.58
CA PRO A 368 -7.32 4.09 13.93
C PRO A 368 -8.70 4.44 14.48
N LYS A 369 -8.80 4.84 15.74
CA LYS A 369 -10.07 5.22 16.41
C LYS A 369 -10.26 6.72 16.51
N GLN A 370 -9.21 7.47 16.80
CA GLN A 370 -9.31 8.89 17.17
C GLN A 370 -8.88 9.84 16.05
N GLY A 371 -8.18 9.33 15.03
CA GLY A 371 -7.71 10.11 13.88
C GLY A 371 -6.91 11.34 14.30
N LEU A 372 -7.25 12.48 13.75
CA LEU A 372 -6.62 13.78 14.05
C LEU A 372 -6.84 14.27 15.49
N LYS A 373 -7.87 13.77 16.19
CA LYS A 373 -8.22 14.17 17.56
C LYS A 373 -7.44 13.43 18.64
N LEU A 374 -6.57 12.47 18.26
CA LEU A 374 -5.74 11.75 19.23
C LEU A 374 -4.83 12.73 19.98
N PRO A 375 -4.89 12.78 21.33
CA PRO A 375 -3.96 13.57 22.13
C PRO A 375 -2.53 13.03 21.97
N PHE A 376 -1.57 13.91 21.77
CA PHE A 376 -0.18 13.57 21.67
C PHE A 376 0.70 14.64 22.31
N ARG A 377 1.48 14.25 23.31
CA ARG A 377 2.28 15.19 24.13
C ARG A 377 1.39 16.32 24.70
N ASN A 378 1.79 17.57 24.58
CA ASN A 378 1.02 18.74 24.99
C ASN A 378 0.11 19.28 23.84
N SER A 379 -0.19 18.46 22.85
CA SER A 379 -0.89 18.84 21.61
C SER A 379 -1.78 17.69 21.13
N SER A 380 -1.93 17.54 19.81
CA SER A 380 -2.71 16.46 19.20
C SER A 380 -2.08 15.97 17.89
N MET A 381 -2.58 14.86 17.38
CA MET A 381 -2.25 14.34 16.05
C MET A 381 -2.47 15.38 14.94
N ARG A 382 -3.49 16.26 15.10
CA ARG A 382 -3.79 17.32 14.14
C ARG A 382 -2.62 18.29 13.97
N GLU A 383 -2.06 18.79 15.06
CA GLU A 383 -0.93 19.72 15.03
C GLU A 383 0.32 19.05 14.47
N LEU A 384 0.57 17.78 14.82
CA LEU A 384 1.64 16.98 14.21
C LEU A 384 1.43 16.83 12.70
N ALA A 385 0.21 16.57 12.26
CA ALA A 385 -0.11 16.45 10.83
C ALA A 385 0.07 17.78 10.09
N ILE A 386 -0.35 18.91 10.68
CA ILE A 386 -0.16 20.24 10.09
C ILE A 386 1.34 20.54 9.95
N GLU A 387 2.15 20.24 10.95
CA GLU A 387 3.58 20.49 10.89
C GLU A 387 4.27 19.59 9.83
N ALA A 388 3.95 18.30 9.78
CA ALA A 388 4.44 17.41 8.74
C ALA A 388 4.03 17.86 7.32
N LEU A 389 2.81 18.38 7.14
CA LEU A 389 2.35 18.93 5.86
C LEU A 389 3.09 20.21 5.46
N LYS A 390 3.42 21.08 6.42
CA LYS A 390 4.25 22.28 6.14
C LYS A 390 5.67 21.91 5.71
N ILE A 391 6.29 20.94 6.39
CA ILE A 391 7.61 20.42 6.02
C ILE A 391 7.56 19.80 4.62
N SER A 392 6.56 18.98 4.35
CA SER A 392 6.36 18.40 3.02
C SER A 392 6.18 19.48 1.95
N ALA A 393 5.38 20.52 2.21
CA ALA A 393 5.20 21.63 1.29
C ALA A 393 6.49 22.40 1.03
N LEU A 394 7.35 22.56 2.05
CA LEU A 394 8.68 23.16 1.90
C LEU A 394 9.52 22.34 0.92
N GLY A 395 9.63 21.03 1.14
CA GLY A 395 10.42 20.15 0.27
C GLY A 395 9.93 20.15 -1.18
N LEU A 396 8.60 20.11 -1.41
CA LEU A 396 8.04 20.19 -2.75
C LEU A 396 8.37 21.54 -3.45
N LYS A 397 8.30 22.66 -2.71
CA LYS A 397 8.68 23.99 -3.23
C LYS A 397 10.17 24.08 -3.56
N ASN A 398 11.05 23.56 -2.68
CA ASN A 398 12.50 23.54 -2.87
C ASN A 398 12.90 22.81 -4.16
N ARG A 399 12.16 21.78 -4.54
CA ARG A 399 12.39 21.01 -5.78
C ARG A 399 12.09 21.80 -7.06
N ARG A 400 11.28 22.87 -7.01
CA ARG A 400 10.94 23.77 -8.13
C ARG A 400 10.42 23.04 -9.38
N ARG A 401 9.68 21.97 -9.23
CA ARG A 401 9.01 21.25 -10.32
C ARG A 401 7.67 21.91 -10.60
N LEU A 402 7.59 22.67 -11.69
CA LEU A 402 6.41 23.43 -12.06
C LEU A 402 5.63 22.73 -13.18
N ASN A 403 4.31 22.85 -13.10
CA ASN A 403 3.44 22.45 -14.20
C ASN A 403 3.40 23.58 -15.28
N ARG A 404 2.64 23.34 -16.36
CA ARG A 404 2.48 24.31 -17.46
C ARG A 404 1.82 25.63 -17.05
N HIS A 405 1.21 25.71 -15.88
CA HIS A 405 0.54 26.90 -15.32
C HIS A 405 1.42 27.64 -14.32
N GLY A 406 2.61 27.12 -14.01
CA GLY A 406 3.53 27.69 -13.04
C GLY A 406 3.29 27.26 -11.60
N ASP A 407 2.39 26.30 -11.34
CA ASP A 407 2.16 25.78 -10.00
C ASP A 407 3.18 24.71 -9.66
N ASP A 408 3.71 24.72 -8.44
CA ASP A 408 4.58 23.70 -7.91
C ASP A 408 3.80 22.46 -7.40
N GLU A 409 4.54 21.42 -7.02
CA GLU A 409 3.95 20.14 -6.56
C GLU A 409 3.20 20.27 -5.22
N ALA A 410 3.40 21.34 -4.43
CA ALA A 410 2.73 21.53 -3.16
C ALA A 410 1.21 21.71 -3.29
N LEU A 411 0.72 22.04 -4.48
CA LEU A 411 -0.73 22.08 -4.77
C LEU A 411 -1.44 20.77 -4.44
N PHE A 412 -0.75 19.62 -4.59
CA PHE A 412 -1.33 18.30 -4.31
C PHE A 412 -1.53 18.01 -2.82
N LEU A 413 -0.94 18.80 -1.93
CA LEU A 413 -1.15 18.71 -0.48
C LEU A 413 -2.44 19.41 -0.01
N HIS A 414 -3.07 20.25 -0.83
CA HIS A 414 -4.26 21.02 -0.43
C HIS A 414 -5.37 20.14 0.18
N PRO A 415 -5.73 18.98 -0.42
CA PRO A 415 -6.77 18.13 0.18
C PRO A 415 -6.43 17.63 1.58
N LEU A 416 -5.15 17.36 1.87
CA LEU A 416 -4.71 16.90 3.19
C LEU A 416 -4.67 18.07 4.19
N MET A 417 -4.26 19.25 3.75
CA MET A 417 -4.28 20.45 4.58
C MET A 417 -5.72 20.86 4.95
N GLU A 418 -6.67 20.76 4.01
CA GLU A 418 -8.10 20.98 4.27
C GLU A 418 -8.62 20.05 5.37
N ILE A 419 -8.29 18.74 5.30
CA ILE A 419 -8.65 17.74 6.32
C ILE A 419 -8.04 18.11 7.68
N ALA A 420 -6.76 18.43 7.73
CA ALA A 420 -6.07 18.78 8.97
C ALA A 420 -6.63 20.07 9.61
N LEU A 421 -6.88 21.12 8.81
CA LEU A 421 -7.43 22.39 9.28
C LEU A 421 -8.88 22.25 9.76
N ALA A 422 -9.70 21.46 9.06
CA ALA A 422 -11.07 21.16 9.45
C ALA A 422 -11.13 20.28 10.71
N ASN A 423 -10.04 19.59 11.08
CA ASN A 423 -10.00 18.59 12.14
C ASN A 423 -11.08 17.50 11.97
N GLU A 424 -11.34 17.14 10.73
CA GLU A 424 -12.36 16.18 10.35
C GLU A 424 -11.80 15.22 9.29
N THR A 425 -11.69 13.95 9.63
CA THR A 425 -11.23 12.90 8.71
C THR A 425 -12.33 12.58 7.67
N PRO A 426 -11.96 11.99 6.52
CA PRO A 426 -12.93 11.47 5.55
C PRO A 426 -13.92 10.48 6.14
N ALA A 427 -13.48 9.66 7.09
CA ALA A 427 -14.35 8.72 7.82
C ALA A 427 -15.39 9.44 8.67
N GLU A 428 -15.01 10.47 9.43
CA GLU A 428 -15.94 11.25 10.26
C GLU A 428 -17.00 11.94 9.42
N ARG A 429 -16.61 12.51 8.26
CA ARG A 429 -17.55 13.10 7.32
C ARG A 429 -18.58 12.08 6.82
N LYS A 430 -18.15 10.86 6.46
CA LYS A 430 -19.05 9.79 6.01
C LYS A 430 -19.95 9.29 7.14
N LEU A 431 -19.43 9.19 8.37
CA LEU A 431 -20.24 8.87 9.56
C LEU A 431 -21.32 9.94 9.83
N ALA A 432 -20.97 11.22 9.71
CA ALA A 432 -21.94 12.31 9.85
C ALA A 432 -23.06 12.23 8.79
N LEU A 433 -22.71 11.92 7.54
CA LEU A 433 -23.70 11.70 6.48
C LEU A 433 -24.57 10.47 6.77
N TYR A 434 -23.98 9.37 7.22
CA TYR A 434 -24.68 8.12 7.55
C TYR A 434 -25.73 8.32 8.65
N HIS A 435 -25.36 8.98 9.75
CA HIS A 435 -26.28 9.27 10.85
C HIS A 435 -27.26 10.41 10.54
N GLY A 436 -26.92 11.29 9.58
CA GLY A 436 -27.73 12.43 9.16
C GLY A 436 -28.57 12.12 7.92
N VAL A 437 -28.19 12.74 6.80
CA VAL A 437 -28.99 12.75 5.56
C VAL A 437 -29.19 11.39 4.89
N TRP A 438 -28.30 10.42 5.14
CA TRP A 438 -28.47 9.05 4.63
C TRP A 438 -29.40 8.20 5.46
N ASN A 439 -29.72 8.61 6.68
CA ASN A 439 -30.60 7.89 7.60
C ASN A 439 -30.27 6.37 7.71
N GLY A 440 -28.98 6.05 7.79
CA GLY A 440 -28.48 4.68 7.88
C GLY A 440 -28.38 3.91 6.55
N ASP A 441 -28.68 4.55 5.41
CA ASP A 441 -28.57 3.92 4.09
C ASP A 441 -27.12 3.95 3.59
N ILE A 442 -26.40 2.82 3.76
CA ILE A 442 -25.01 2.66 3.32
C ILE A 442 -24.85 2.73 1.78
N ASP A 443 -25.92 2.47 1.02
CA ASP A 443 -25.86 2.48 -0.44
C ASP A 443 -25.58 3.87 -1.00
N GLN A 444 -25.81 4.90 -0.22
CA GLN A 444 -25.45 6.27 -0.58
C GLN A 444 -23.96 6.47 -0.80
N ILE A 445 -23.12 5.64 -0.17
CA ILE A 445 -21.66 5.71 -0.34
C ILE A 445 -21.25 5.43 -1.80
N PHE A 446 -21.88 4.43 -2.44
CA PHE A 446 -21.64 4.05 -3.82
C PHE A 446 -22.15 5.10 -4.82
N LYS A 447 -23.19 5.86 -4.44
CA LYS A 447 -23.77 6.92 -5.28
C LYS A 447 -22.99 8.24 -5.21
N GLN A 448 -22.43 8.57 -4.03
CA GLN A 448 -21.84 9.89 -3.77
C GLN A 448 -20.31 9.90 -3.77
N PHE A 449 -19.65 8.75 -3.60
CA PHE A 449 -18.20 8.65 -3.45
C PHE A 449 -17.54 7.70 -4.46
N ALA A 450 -18.30 7.12 -5.40
CA ALA A 450 -17.71 6.41 -6.54
C ALA A 450 -16.92 7.37 -7.45
N TYR A 451 -15.98 6.81 -8.22
CA TYR A 451 -15.15 7.53 -9.20
C TYR A 451 -15.93 7.96 -10.43
#